data_a8a68d2550d1a9aff5e29a9c65253fea
#
_entry.id   a8a68d2550d1a9aff5e29a9c65253fea
#
_cell.length_a   1.000
_cell.length_b   1.000
_cell.length_c   1.000
_cell.angle_alpha   90.00
_cell.angle_beta   90.00
_cell.angle_gamma   90.00
#
_symmetry.space_group_name_H-M   'P 1'
#
loop_
_entity.id
_entity.type
_entity.pdbx_description
1 polymer ?
#
loop_
_entity_poly.entity_id
_entity_poly.type
_entity_poly.pdbx_seq_one_letter_code
_entity_poly.pdbx_strand_id
1 'polypeptide(L)'
;MKTMKPWRLDFGLWPSHLTPGKVMLALIMLAVLSLASCEKDKQDGDWDSMVWKAEVPMVIEDGVYGVSDRGGTFTFTCRNYSKPWIEGAVSGEEHYFPDREKNDYHTIMADWFKAEIEENKLTVFFEPNKESSEQILSLTVTAGDIFHTFKFKQFAHQK
;
A
#
# COMPACT_ATOMS: atom_id res chain seq x y z
N MET A 1 17.37 -36.55 -61.85
CA MET A 1 18.35 -36.42 -60.75
C MET A 1 18.72 -34.96 -60.63
N LYS A 2 18.18 -34.26 -59.59
CA LYS A 2 18.54 -32.87 -59.28
C LYS A 2 19.55 -32.91 -58.14
N THR A 3 20.77 -32.47 -58.43
CA THR A 3 21.85 -32.35 -57.44
C THR A 3 21.62 -31.14 -56.56
N MET A 4 21.45 -31.35 -55.25
CA MET A 4 21.41 -30.31 -54.26
C MET A 4 22.81 -29.72 -54.08
N LYS A 5 22.92 -28.39 -54.17
CA LYS A 5 24.14 -27.63 -53.79
C LYS A 5 24.22 -27.51 -52.28
N PRO A 6 25.37 -27.72 -51.65
CA PRO A 6 25.55 -27.48 -50.23
C PRO A 6 25.59 -25.98 -49.91
N TRP A 7 24.89 -25.58 -48.84
CA TRP A 7 24.88 -24.23 -48.30
C TRP A 7 26.24 -23.94 -47.68
N ARG A 8 27.00 -23.01 -48.27
CA ARG A 8 28.17 -22.44 -47.64
C ARG A 8 27.72 -21.31 -46.75
N LEU A 9 27.90 -21.45 -45.42
CA LEU A 9 27.84 -20.35 -44.47
C LEU A 9 29.16 -19.56 -44.59
N ASP A 10 29.09 -18.43 -45.31
CA ASP A 10 30.19 -17.47 -45.32
C ASP A 10 30.22 -16.72 -43.98
N PHE A 11 31.04 -17.15 -43.05
CA PHE A 11 31.45 -16.40 -41.89
C PHE A 11 32.42 -15.29 -42.27
N GLY A 12 31.98 -14.34 -43.07
CA GLY A 12 32.74 -13.17 -43.45
C GLY A 12 32.11 -11.95 -42.83
N LEU A 13 32.67 -11.49 -41.74
CA LEU A 13 32.90 -10.09 -41.35
C LEU A 13 33.11 -10.01 -39.81
N TRP A 14 34.26 -10.51 -39.40
CA TRP A 14 34.77 -10.09 -38.08
C TRP A 14 35.39 -8.70 -38.26
N PRO A 15 34.97 -7.66 -37.56
CA PRO A 15 35.56 -6.35 -37.66
C PRO A 15 36.97 -6.41 -37.08
N SER A 16 37.96 -6.20 -37.96
CA SER A 16 39.40 -6.29 -37.72
C SER A 16 39.98 -5.20 -36.78
N HIS A 17 39.12 -4.47 -36.04
CA HIS A 17 39.53 -3.35 -35.18
C HIS A 17 39.41 -3.60 -33.69
N LEU A 18 38.97 -4.78 -33.27
CA LEU A 18 38.89 -5.15 -31.87
C LEU A 18 40.17 -5.88 -31.45
N THR A 19 41.07 -5.18 -30.78
CA THR A 19 42.23 -5.80 -30.14
C THR A 19 41.72 -6.70 -29.00
N PRO A 20 42.38 -7.86 -28.74
CA PRO A 20 41.93 -8.82 -27.73
C PRO A 20 41.72 -8.21 -26.34
N GLY A 21 42.46 -7.16 -26.00
CA GLY A 21 42.30 -6.41 -24.76
C GLY A 21 40.98 -5.63 -24.65
N LYS A 22 40.47 -5.09 -25.78
CA LYS A 22 39.19 -4.37 -25.77
C LYS A 22 38.00 -5.30 -25.69
N VAL A 23 38.06 -6.49 -26.26
CA VAL A 23 37.02 -7.52 -26.14
C VAL A 23 36.97 -8.05 -24.71
N MET A 24 38.12 -8.27 -24.08
CA MET A 24 38.19 -8.73 -22.70
C MET A 24 37.65 -7.67 -21.72
N LEU A 25 37.96 -6.39 -21.96
CA LEU A 25 37.41 -5.29 -21.14
C LEU A 25 35.90 -5.17 -21.27
N ALA A 26 35.34 -5.34 -22.48
CA ALA A 26 33.91 -5.31 -22.71
C ALA A 26 33.18 -6.49 -22.03
N LEU A 27 33.76 -7.69 -22.04
CA LEU A 27 33.24 -8.86 -21.35
C LEU A 27 33.26 -8.71 -19.81
N ILE A 28 34.30 -8.11 -19.27
CA ILE A 28 34.41 -7.81 -17.83
C ILE A 28 33.36 -6.76 -17.43
N MET A 29 33.19 -5.70 -18.24
CA MET A 29 32.14 -4.69 -17.98
C MET A 29 30.74 -5.29 -18.05
N LEU A 30 30.47 -6.19 -18.99
CA LEU A 30 29.18 -6.88 -19.09
C LEU A 30 28.90 -7.81 -17.89
N ALA A 31 29.95 -8.50 -17.40
CA ALA A 31 29.85 -9.37 -16.22
C ALA A 31 29.62 -8.58 -14.91
N VAL A 32 30.20 -7.36 -14.79
CA VAL A 32 29.99 -6.49 -13.62
C VAL A 32 28.57 -5.91 -13.59
N LEU A 33 27.98 -5.61 -14.75
CA LEU A 33 26.61 -5.12 -14.86
C LEU A 33 25.56 -6.18 -14.49
N SER A 34 25.85 -7.46 -14.65
CA SER A 34 24.96 -8.55 -14.26
C SER A 34 24.95 -8.85 -12.74
N LEU A 35 25.91 -8.34 -11.97
CA LEU A 35 25.97 -8.50 -10.51
C LEU A 35 25.27 -7.38 -9.74
N ALA A 36 24.78 -6.35 -10.41
CA ALA A 36 24.09 -5.21 -9.77
C ALA A 36 22.57 -5.45 -9.61
N SER A 37 22.02 -6.58 -10.02
CA SER A 37 20.63 -6.96 -9.76
C SER A 37 20.54 -7.80 -8.48
N CYS A 38 20.96 -7.25 -7.35
CA CYS A 38 20.45 -7.67 -6.05
C CYS A 38 19.09 -6.96 -5.83
N GLU A 39 18.04 -7.44 -6.49
CA GLU A 39 16.74 -7.39 -5.83
C GLU A 39 16.92 -8.15 -4.52
N LYS A 40 16.68 -7.46 -3.38
CA LYS A 40 16.49 -8.17 -2.12
C LYS A 40 15.37 -9.17 -2.37
N ASP A 41 15.69 -10.44 -2.46
CA ASP A 41 14.70 -11.50 -2.45
C ASP A 41 13.86 -11.26 -1.21
N LYS A 42 12.58 -10.86 -1.41
CA LYS A 42 11.62 -10.77 -0.31
C LYS A 42 11.53 -12.17 0.26
N GLN A 43 11.88 -12.32 1.52
CA GLN A 43 11.75 -13.58 2.23
C GLN A 43 10.26 -13.93 2.31
N ASP A 44 9.88 -15.19 2.11
CA ASP A 44 8.49 -15.64 2.26
C ASP A 44 7.97 -15.17 3.63
N GLY A 45 6.89 -14.36 3.62
CA GLY A 45 6.34 -13.70 4.81
C GLY A 45 6.76 -12.24 5.00
N ASP A 46 7.60 -11.67 4.13
CA ASP A 46 7.93 -10.23 4.13
C ASP A 46 6.93 -9.47 3.22
N TRP A 47 5.83 -9.01 3.82
CA TRP A 47 4.76 -8.31 3.14
C TRP A 47 4.99 -6.79 3.21
N ASP A 48 4.71 -6.09 2.11
CA ASP A 48 4.77 -4.62 2.09
C ASP A 48 3.70 -4.03 3.01
N SER A 49 4.06 -2.98 3.75
CA SER A 49 3.08 -2.22 4.52
C SER A 49 1.98 -1.65 3.60
N MET A 50 0.76 -1.51 4.11
CA MET A 50 -0.33 -0.88 3.37
C MET A 50 0.00 0.58 3.07
N VAL A 51 -0.21 1.00 1.84
CA VAL A 51 -0.02 2.37 1.37
C VAL A 51 -1.38 3.00 1.13
N TRP A 52 -1.77 3.93 2.00
CA TRP A 52 -3.04 4.63 1.93
C TRP A 52 -2.86 6.08 1.46
N LYS A 53 -3.82 6.54 0.68
CA LYS A 53 -3.91 7.92 0.23
C LYS A 53 -5.26 8.50 0.61
N ALA A 54 -5.27 9.59 1.38
CA ALA A 54 -6.47 10.39 1.63
C ALA A 54 -6.93 11.07 0.33
N GLU A 55 -8.22 11.06 0.05
CA GLU A 55 -8.80 11.72 -1.14
C GLU A 55 -8.94 13.23 -0.93
N VAL A 56 -9.08 13.67 0.31
CA VAL A 56 -9.12 15.09 0.67
C VAL A 56 -7.92 15.45 1.55
N PRO A 57 -7.41 16.68 1.45
CA PRO A 57 -6.37 17.14 2.36
C PRO A 57 -6.86 17.12 3.81
N MET A 58 -6.10 16.49 4.69
CA MET A 58 -6.35 16.48 6.13
C MET A 58 -5.15 17.04 6.88
N VAL A 59 -5.40 17.67 8.00
CA VAL A 59 -4.33 18.03 8.93
C VAL A 59 -3.83 16.74 9.57
N ILE A 60 -2.53 16.48 9.43
CA ILE A 60 -1.87 15.31 10.02
C ILE A 60 -0.78 15.84 10.93
N GLU A 61 -0.86 15.51 12.21
CA GLU A 61 0.15 15.81 13.21
C GLU A 61 0.53 14.51 13.91
N ASP A 62 1.80 14.16 13.88
CA ASP A 62 2.33 12.91 14.45
C ASP A 62 1.60 11.64 13.99
N GLY A 63 1.15 11.60 12.73
CA GLY A 63 0.41 10.47 12.17
C GLY A 63 -1.05 10.39 12.62
N VAL A 64 -1.58 11.45 13.24
CA VAL A 64 -2.98 11.55 13.68
C VAL A 64 -3.74 12.49 12.73
N TYR A 65 -4.86 12.05 12.20
CA TYR A 65 -5.74 12.83 11.34
C TYR A 65 -6.66 13.72 12.16
N GLY A 66 -6.55 15.04 11.97
CA GLY A 66 -7.42 16.01 12.60
C GLY A 66 -8.80 16.05 11.97
N VAL A 67 -9.85 15.89 12.77
CA VAL A 67 -11.24 15.99 12.38
C VAL A 67 -11.88 17.19 13.08
N SER A 68 -12.57 18.05 12.32
CA SER A 68 -13.30 19.19 12.89
C SER A 68 -14.36 18.73 13.89
N ASP A 69 -14.72 19.61 14.83
CA ASP A 69 -15.88 19.41 15.74
C ASP A 69 -17.20 19.22 15.00
N ARG A 70 -17.31 19.69 13.76
CA ARG A 70 -18.49 19.50 12.90
C ARG A 70 -18.58 18.11 12.29
N GLY A 71 -17.56 17.27 12.49
CA GLY A 71 -17.47 15.96 11.85
C GLY A 71 -17.19 16.04 10.34
N GLY A 72 -17.65 15.04 9.63
CA GLY A 72 -17.51 14.96 8.17
C GLY A 72 -17.19 13.56 7.67
N THR A 73 -17.03 13.45 6.36
CA THR A 73 -16.70 12.18 5.68
C THR A 73 -15.29 12.25 5.10
N PHE A 74 -14.50 11.25 5.39
CA PHE A 74 -13.11 11.14 4.95
C PHE A 74 -12.91 9.81 4.23
N THR A 75 -12.29 9.86 3.08
CA THR A 75 -12.09 8.69 2.22
C THR A 75 -10.60 8.47 1.97
N PHE A 76 -10.19 7.21 2.06
CA PHE A 76 -8.83 6.75 1.86
C PHE A 76 -8.81 5.59 0.87
N THR A 77 -7.86 5.60 -0.06
CA THR A 77 -7.69 4.54 -1.05
C THR A 77 -6.39 3.78 -0.76
N CYS A 78 -6.49 2.47 -0.56
CA CYS A 78 -5.32 1.58 -0.49
C CYS A 78 -4.75 1.37 -1.88
N ARG A 79 -3.42 1.54 -2.02
CA ARG A 79 -2.75 1.51 -3.33
C ARG A 79 -2.19 0.16 -3.72
N ASN A 80 -1.90 -0.68 -2.74
CA ASN A 80 -1.20 -1.94 -2.93
C ASN A 80 -1.96 -3.18 -2.45
N TYR A 81 -3.16 -3.02 -1.86
CA TYR A 81 -4.05 -4.13 -1.51
C TYR A 81 -5.46 -3.84 -2.04
N SER A 82 -6.06 -4.82 -2.70
CA SER A 82 -7.35 -4.65 -3.40
C SER A 82 -8.57 -4.89 -2.52
N LYS A 83 -8.42 -5.67 -1.46
CA LYS A 83 -9.55 -6.07 -0.59
C LYS A 83 -9.14 -6.14 0.88
N PRO A 84 -8.69 -5.03 1.47
CA PRO A 84 -8.55 -4.96 2.92
C PRO A 84 -9.92 -5.02 3.59
N TRP A 85 -9.96 -5.35 4.89
CA TRP A 85 -11.18 -5.35 5.69
C TRP A 85 -10.92 -4.71 7.06
N ILE A 86 -11.99 -4.38 7.78
CA ILE A 86 -11.92 -3.77 9.10
C ILE A 86 -11.67 -4.87 10.14
N GLU A 87 -10.62 -4.72 10.93
CA GLU A 87 -10.33 -5.61 12.07
C GLU A 87 -11.07 -5.15 13.32
N GLY A 88 -11.09 -3.85 13.57
CA GLY A 88 -11.78 -3.24 14.70
C GLY A 88 -11.40 -1.79 14.93
N ALA A 89 -11.99 -1.19 15.94
CA ALA A 89 -11.67 0.16 16.37
C ALA A 89 -11.64 0.27 17.90
N VAL A 90 -10.93 1.28 18.39
CA VAL A 90 -10.81 1.60 19.82
C VAL A 90 -11.00 3.10 20.02
N SER A 91 -11.81 3.47 21.00
CA SER A 91 -11.98 4.83 21.47
C SER A 91 -12.00 4.87 23.00
N GLY A 92 -10.97 5.43 23.60
CA GLY A 92 -10.77 5.34 25.06
C GLY A 92 -10.64 3.89 25.50
N GLU A 93 -11.55 3.45 26.36
CA GLU A 93 -11.64 2.06 26.86
C GLU A 93 -12.61 1.19 26.03
N GLU A 94 -13.33 1.78 25.09
CA GLU A 94 -14.32 1.07 24.28
C GLU A 94 -13.70 0.43 23.06
N HIS A 95 -14.08 -0.82 22.81
CA HIS A 95 -13.66 -1.62 21.66
C HIS A 95 -14.87 -1.92 20.78
N TYR A 96 -14.72 -1.67 19.50
CA TYR A 96 -15.74 -1.90 18.48
C TYR A 96 -15.23 -2.95 17.50
N PHE A 97 -16.09 -3.89 17.14
CA PHE A 97 -15.76 -4.95 16.19
C PHE A 97 -16.81 -5.05 15.09
N PRO A 98 -16.41 -5.47 13.88
CA PRO A 98 -17.35 -5.81 12.83
C PRO A 98 -18.32 -6.91 13.26
N ASP A 99 -19.48 -6.98 12.62
CA ASP A 99 -20.50 -8.02 12.90
C ASP A 99 -20.06 -9.37 12.33
N ARG A 100 -19.30 -10.11 13.13
CA ARG A 100 -18.76 -11.42 12.76
C ARG A 100 -19.84 -12.49 12.58
N GLU A 101 -20.99 -12.35 13.22
CA GLU A 101 -22.10 -13.30 13.08
C GLU A 101 -22.74 -13.20 11.68
N LYS A 102 -22.77 -12.00 11.10
CA LYS A 102 -23.21 -11.75 9.72
C LYS A 102 -22.07 -11.89 8.69
N ASN A 103 -20.86 -12.23 9.15
CA ASN A 103 -19.67 -12.26 8.30
C ASN A 103 -19.42 -10.91 7.59
N ASP A 104 -19.82 -9.82 8.24
CA ASP A 104 -19.60 -8.46 7.77
C ASP A 104 -18.33 -7.89 8.42
N TYR A 105 -17.23 -7.93 7.68
CA TYR A 105 -15.95 -7.33 8.05
C TYR A 105 -15.74 -5.97 7.39
N HIS A 106 -16.78 -5.42 6.76
CA HIS A 106 -16.68 -4.22 5.94
C HIS A 106 -17.23 -2.98 6.63
N THR A 107 -18.02 -3.16 7.71
CA THR A 107 -18.68 -2.04 8.39
C THR A 107 -18.46 -2.13 9.89
N ILE A 108 -18.21 -0.98 10.51
CA ILE A 108 -18.18 -0.77 11.96
C ILE A 108 -18.79 0.58 12.28
N MET A 109 -19.55 0.67 13.37
CA MET A 109 -20.19 1.92 13.76
C MET A 109 -20.33 2.05 15.28
N ALA A 110 -20.36 3.29 15.73
CA ALA A 110 -20.78 3.75 17.05
C ALA A 110 -21.68 4.98 16.87
N ASP A 111 -22.14 5.56 17.96
CA ASP A 111 -23.05 6.73 17.92
C ASP A 111 -22.42 7.96 17.24
N TRP A 112 -21.11 8.05 17.21
CA TRP A 112 -20.39 9.23 16.75
C TRP A 112 -19.51 9.00 15.51
N PHE A 113 -19.32 7.75 15.08
CA PHE A 113 -18.61 7.43 13.86
C PHE A 113 -19.19 6.20 13.14
N LYS A 114 -18.97 6.16 11.83
CA LYS A 114 -19.15 4.97 10.99
C LYS A 114 -17.92 4.82 10.11
N ALA A 115 -17.38 3.62 10.02
CA ALA A 115 -16.35 3.27 9.03
C ALA A 115 -16.87 2.15 8.14
N GLU A 116 -16.62 2.27 6.85
CA GLU A 116 -17.04 1.31 5.83
C GLU A 116 -15.90 1.14 4.82
N ILE A 117 -15.65 -0.11 4.43
CA ILE A 117 -14.64 -0.42 3.44
C ILE A 117 -15.30 -1.15 2.27
N GLU A 118 -15.11 -0.62 1.07
CA GLU A 118 -15.58 -1.20 -0.18
C GLU A 118 -14.38 -1.37 -1.11
N GLU A 119 -14.11 -2.60 -1.50
CA GLU A 119 -12.89 -2.96 -2.24
C GLU A 119 -11.63 -2.41 -1.52
N ASN A 120 -10.90 -1.49 -2.14
CA ASN A 120 -9.71 -0.86 -1.58
C ASN A 120 -9.96 0.55 -1.01
N LYS A 121 -11.22 0.94 -0.84
CA LYS A 121 -11.63 2.26 -0.39
C LYS A 121 -12.24 2.21 1.01
N LEU A 122 -11.61 2.88 1.96
CA LEU A 122 -12.11 3.10 3.31
C LEU A 122 -12.78 4.47 3.38
N THR A 123 -14.03 4.51 3.84
CA THR A 123 -14.76 5.74 4.14
C THR A 123 -15.05 5.79 5.64
N VAL A 124 -14.66 6.89 6.27
CA VAL A 124 -14.91 7.14 7.69
C VAL A 124 -15.76 8.40 7.81
N PHE A 125 -16.92 8.24 8.42
CA PHE A 125 -17.84 9.33 8.74
C PHE A 125 -17.79 9.62 10.22
N PHE A 126 -17.78 10.88 10.60
CA PHE A 126 -17.85 11.37 11.97
C PHE A 126 -19.07 12.28 12.12
N GLU A 127 -19.89 12.00 13.15
CA GLU A 127 -20.94 12.91 13.60
C GLU A 127 -20.32 14.18 14.21
N PRO A 128 -21.08 15.31 14.28
CA PRO A 128 -20.61 16.47 15.01
C PRO A 128 -20.35 16.17 16.49
N ASN A 129 -19.15 16.51 16.95
CA ASN A 129 -18.81 16.42 18.38
C ASN A 129 -19.54 17.54 19.14
N LYS A 130 -20.42 17.17 20.05
CA LYS A 130 -21.16 18.11 20.90
C LYS A 130 -20.54 18.28 22.28
N GLU A 131 -19.50 17.48 22.57
CA GLU A 131 -18.83 17.47 23.86
C GLU A 131 -17.72 18.53 23.91
N SER A 132 -17.40 18.97 25.12
CA SER A 132 -16.28 19.88 25.37
C SER A 132 -14.93 19.18 25.42
N SER A 133 -14.88 17.89 25.14
CA SER A 133 -13.67 17.07 25.09
C SER A 133 -13.41 16.55 23.68
N GLU A 134 -12.14 16.35 23.37
CA GLU A 134 -11.71 15.69 22.13
C GLU A 134 -12.13 14.21 22.13
N GLN A 135 -12.48 13.69 20.97
CA GLN A 135 -12.72 12.26 20.75
C GLN A 135 -11.60 11.67 19.92
N ILE A 136 -11.11 10.49 20.32
CA ILE A 136 -9.99 9.81 19.66
C ILE A 136 -10.49 8.45 19.19
N LEU A 137 -10.25 8.16 17.90
CA LEU A 137 -10.54 6.88 17.27
C LEU A 137 -9.25 6.28 16.71
N SER A 138 -8.97 5.04 17.08
CA SER A 138 -7.96 4.19 16.44
C SER A 138 -8.69 3.10 15.66
N LEU A 139 -8.69 3.19 14.33
CA LEU A 139 -9.35 2.25 13.42
C LEU A 139 -8.29 1.36 12.75
N THR A 140 -8.37 0.06 12.97
CA THR A 140 -7.44 -0.91 12.39
C THR A 140 -8.08 -1.64 11.22
N VAL A 141 -7.37 -1.67 10.11
CA VAL A 141 -7.71 -2.44 8.90
C VAL A 141 -6.60 -3.45 8.62
N THR A 142 -6.96 -4.53 7.96
CA THR A 142 -6.02 -5.60 7.63
C THR A 142 -6.22 -6.14 6.22
N ALA A 143 -5.18 -6.78 5.68
CA ALA A 143 -5.23 -7.59 4.46
C ALA A 143 -4.46 -8.90 4.71
N GLY A 144 -5.02 -9.76 5.57
CA GLY A 144 -4.36 -10.96 6.09
C GLY A 144 -3.44 -10.62 7.26
N ASP A 145 -2.15 -10.86 7.10
CA ASP A 145 -1.15 -10.67 8.15
C ASP A 145 -0.61 -9.22 8.23
N ILE A 146 -1.11 -8.33 7.37
CA ILE A 146 -0.68 -6.93 7.32
C ILE A 146 -1.76 -6.03 7.90
N PHE A 147 -1.36 -5.21 8.86
CA PHE A 147 -2.25 -4.31 9.58
C PHE A 147 -1.87 -2.86 9.34
N HIS A 148 -2.88 -2.00 9.29
CA HIS A 148 -2.70 -0.56 9.28
C HIS A 148 -3.69 0.08 10.24
N THR A 149 -3.22 1.00 11.11
CA THR A 149 -4.08 1.70 12.05
C THR A 149 -4.15 3.18 11.70
N PHE A 150 -5.34 3.65 11.39
CA PHE A 150 -5.68 5.06 11.29
C PHE A 150 -5.95 5.61 12.68
N LYS A 151 -5.36 6.74 13.01
CA LYS A 151 -5.65 7.48 14.25
C LYS A 151 -6.32 8.80 13.89
N PHE A 152 -7.50 9.02 14.43
CA PHE A 152 -8.26 10.25 14.25
C PHE A 152 -8.42 10.95 15.59
N LYS A 153 -8.34 12.28 15.56
CA LYS A 153 -8.66 13.15 16.69
C LYS A 153 -9.71 14.15 16.25
N GLN A 154 -10.94 13.98 16.73
CA GLN A 154 -11.98 14.96 16.53
C GLN A 154 -11.92 16.01 17.62
N PHE A 155 -11.84 17.27 17.21
CA PHE A 155 -11.73 18.39 18.13
C PHE A 155 -12.97 18.57 18.97
N ALA A 156 -12.77 19.10 20.17
CA ALA A 156 -13.84 19.47 21.08
C ALA A 156 -14.72 20.58 20.46
N HIS A 157 -16.02 20.55 20.77
CA HIS A 157 -16.93 21.63 20.42
C HIS A 157 -16.54 22.92 21.13
N GLN A 158 -16.28 23.98 20.35
CA GLN A 158 -16.03 25.32 20.90
C GLN A 158 -17.36 26.05 21.02
N LYS A 159 -17.70 26.45 22.23
CA LYS A 159 -18.90 27.26 22.54
C LYS A 159 -18.72 28.70 22.07
#